data_649510f5e6caefdbdb827c1135ecf9bd
#
_entry.id   649510f5e6caefdbdb827c1135ecf9bd
#
_cell.length_a   1.000
_cell.length_b   1.000
_cell.length_c   1.000
_cell.angle_alpha   90.00
_cell.angle_beta   90.00
_cell.angle_gamma   90.00
#
_symmetry.space_group_name_H-M   'P 1'
#
loop_
_entity.id
_entity.type
_entity.pdbx_description
1 polymer ?
#
loop_
_entity_poly.entity_id
_entity_poly.type
_entity_poly.pdbx_seq_one_letter_code
_entity_poly.pdbx_strand_id
1 'polypeptide(L)'
;LRAYARYLKQIRLGFDLGYIASTLNNHTDIARELTRLFKTRFYLARKLSAEDLEDKQQRLEQAILTALDDVQVLNEDRILRRYLDLIKATLRTNFYQPDANGQNRSYFSFKFNPHLIPELPKPVPKFEIFVYSPRVEGVHLRFGNVARGGLRWSDREEDFRTEVLGLVKAQQVKNSVIVPVGAK
;
A
#
# COMPACT_ATOMS: atom_id res chain seq x y z
N LEU A 1 0.50 4.97 9.02
CA LEU A 1 1.53 5.60 8.19
C LEU A 1 2.84 4.77 8.15
N ARG A 2 3.36 4.28 9.29
CA ARG A 2 4.63 3.51 9.33
C ARG A 2 4.65 2.29 8.39
N ALA A 3 3.56 1.53 8.32
CA ALA A 3 3.47 0.39 7.41
C ALA A 3 3.51 0.81 5.93
N TYR A 4 2.90 1.93 5.59
CA TYR A 4 3.01 2.51 4.24
C TYR A 4 4.44 2.97 3.94
N ALA A 5 5.16 3.58 4.90
CA ALA A 5 6.57 3.95 4.73
C ALA A 5 7.44 2.74 4.37
N ARG A 6 7.23 1.61 5.06
CA ARG A 6 7.94 0.35 4.75
C ARG A 6 7.60 -0.15 3.34
N TYR A 7 6.33 -0.07 2.95
CA TYR A 7 5.94 -0.44 1.59
C TYR A 7 6.54 0.50 0.52
N LEU A 8 6.59 1.81 0.78
CA LEU A 8 7.24 2.79 -0.11
C LEU A 8 8.71 2.43 -0.36
N LYS A 9 9.43 1.93 0.65
CA LYS A 9 10.78 1.43 0.50
C LYS A 9 10.83 0.21 -0.43
N GLN A 10 9.90 -0.75 -0.26
CA GLN A 10 9.83 -1.95 -1.09
C GLN A 10 9.53 -1.66 -2.56
N ILE A 11 8.81 -0.61 -2.87
CA ILE A 11 8.55 -0.17 -4.26
C ILE A 11 9.61 0.80 -4.80
N ARG A 12 10.69 1.00 -4.06
CA ARG A 12 11.86 1.81 -4.44
C ARG A 12 11.53 3.28 -4.70
N LEU A 13 10.79 3.91 -3.79
CA LEU A 13 10.54 5.36 -3.89
C LEU A 13 11.81 6.21 -3.87
N GLY A 14 12.93 5.66 -3.36
CA GLY A 14 14.24 6.29 -3.39
C GLY A 14 14.59 7.10 -2.13
N PHE A 15 13.77 7.04 -1.09
CA PHE A 15 14.01 7.73 0.18
C PHE A 15 14.20 6.74 1.32
N ASP A 16 15.05 7.09 2.29
CA ASP A 16 15.18 6.33 3.51
C ASP A 16 14.01 6.56 4.47
N LEU A 17 13.83 5.66 5.44
CA LEU A 17 12.71 5.72 6.37
C LEU A 17 12.77 6.94 7.32
N GLY A 18 13.98 7.39 7.64
CA GLY A 18 14.19 8.58 8.48
C GLY A 18 13.69 9.84 7.76
N TYR A 19 14.05 9.99 6.47
CA TYR A 19 13.58 11.12 5.67
C TYR A 19 12.06 11.07 5.46
N ILE A 20 11.48 9.91 5.20
CA ILE A 20 10.02 9.76 5.11
C ILE A 20 9.35 10.14 6.44
N ALA A 21 9.92 9.74 7.58
CA ALA A 21 9.38 10.09 8.89
C ALA A 21 9.50 11.58 9.19
N SER A 22 10.65 12.22 8.87
CA SER A 22 10.83 13.66 9.04
C SER A 22 9.88 14.46 8.16
N THR A 23 9.63 14.04 6.92
CA THR A 23 8.63 14.65 6.02
C THR A 23 7.25 14.66 6.68
N LEU A 24 6.80 13.55 7.24
CA LEU A 24 5.51 13.51 7.94
C LEU A 24 5.46 14.41 9.18
N ASN A 25 6.58 14.56 9.87
CA ASN A 25 6.70 15.45 11.03
C ASN A 25 6.74 16.95 10.63
N ASN A 26 7.37 17.28 9.49
CA ASN A 26 7.39 18.62 8.96
C ASN A 26 5.99 19.08 8.46
N HIS A 27 5.17 18.11 8.00
CA HIS A 27 3.83 18.36 7.46
C HIS A 27 2.75 17.63 8.27
N THR A 28 2.70 17.93 9.57
CA THR A 28 1.77 17.27 10.51
C THR A 28 0.31 17.42 10.15
N ASP A 29 -0.07 18.51 9.54
CA ASP A 29 -1.45 18.78 9.12
C ASP A 29 -1.84 17.84 7.97
N ILE A 30 -0.98 17.71 6.96
CA ILE A 30 -1.19 16.77 5.86
C ILE A 30 -1.20 15.33 6.39
N ALA A 31 -0.28 14.97 7.28
CA ALA A 31 -0.23 13.64 7.91
C ALA A 31 -1.50 13.31 8.70
N ARG A 32 -2.10 14.33 9.35
CA ARG A 32 -3.39 14.22 10.04
C ARG A 32 -4.54 13.96 9.06
N GLU A 33 -4.60 14.71 7.96
CA GLU A 33 -5.65 14.54 6.94
C GLU A 33 -5.51 13.18 6.21
N LEU A 34 -4.29 12.73 5.88
CA LEU A 34 -4.04 11.38 5.37
C LEU A 34 -4.55 10.30 6.34
N THR A 35 -4.32 10.49 7.64
CA THR A 35 -4.83 9.58 8.68
C THR A 35 -6.36 9.62 8.76
N ARG A 36 -6.97 10.80 8.63
CA ARG A 36 -8.44 10.97 8.60
C ARG A 36 -9.04 10.29 7.37
N LEU A 37 -8.41 10.45 6.20
CA LEU A 37 -8.86 9.79 4.97
C LEU A 37 -8.80 8.26 5.13
N PHE A 38 -7.69 7.71 5.63
CA PHE A 38 -7.58 6.28 5.94
C PHE A 38 -8.68 5.80 6.87
N LYS A 39 -8.89 6.50 8.00
CA LYS A 39 -9.98 6.19 8.94
C LYS A 39 -11.34 6.31 8.25
N THR A 40 -11.54 7.30 7.41
CA THR A 40 -12.79 7.50 6.66
C THR A 40 -13.04 6.35 5.68
N ARG A 41 -12.07 5.77 5.05
CA ARG A 41 -12.21 4.66 4.11
C ARG A 41 -12.48 3.31 4.77
N PHE A 42 -11.85 3.02 5.90
CA PHE A 42 -11.76 1.64 6.43
C PHE A 42 -12.44 1.40 7.76
N TYR A 43 -12.89 2.43 8.47
CA TYR A 43 -13.60 2.23 9.73
C TYR A 43 -15.06 1.82 9.49
N LEU A 44 -15.41 0.56 9.80
CA LEU A 44 -16.69 -0.06 9.45
C LEU A 44 -17.86 0.30 10.37
N ALA A 45 -17.63 0.75 11.61
CA ALA A 45 -18.67 1.05 12.59
C ALA A 45 -19.39 2.39 12.34
N ARG A 46 -19.50 2.84 11.07
CA ARG A 46 -20.13 4.10 10.73
C ARG A 46 -21.60 3.95 10.40
N LYS A 47 -22.35 4.96 10.80
CA LYS A 47 -23.77 5.15 10.44
C LYS A 47 -23.93 6.12 9.25
N LEU A 48 -22.95 6.19 8.34
CA LEU A 48 -23.02 7.04 7.16
C LEU A 48 -23.58 6.25 5.96
N SER A 49 -24.34 6.92 5.11
CA SER A 49 -24.73 6.37 3.81
C SER A 49 -23.50 6.20 2.91
N ALA A 50 -23.63 5.44 1.81
CA ALA A 50 -22.54 5.30 0.84
C ALA A 50 -22.20 6.65 0.18
N GLU A 51 -23.21 7.45 -0.11
CA GLU A 51 -23.09 8.79 -0.72
C GLU A 51 -22.38 9.76 0.23
N ASP A 52 -22.82 9.87 1.49
CA ASP A 52 -22.15 10.72 2.49
C ASP A 52 -20.69 10.31 2.73
N LEU A 53 -20.42 9.01 2.62
CA LEU A 53 -19.05 8.48 2.77
C LEU A 53 -18.17 8.89 1.60
N GLU A 54 -18.71 8.80 0.38
CA GLU A 54 -17.98 9.18 -0.84
C GLU A 54 -17.72 10.69 -0.85
N ASP A 55 -18.72 11.51 -0.57
CA ASP A 55 -18.59 12.95 -0.44
C ASP A 55 -17.52 13.35 0.59
N LYS A 56 -17.54 12.68 1.75
CA LYS A 56 -16.55 12.94 2.79
C LYS A 56 -15.13 12.56 2.36
N GLN A 57 -14.97 11.46 1.64
CA GLN A 57 -13.67 11.05 1.10
C GLN A 57 -13.17 12.07 0.07
N GLN A 58 -14.02 12.50 -0.86
CA GLN A 58 -13.67 13.50 -1.88
C GLN A 58 -13.24 14.82 -1.25
N ARG A 59 -13.98 15.32 -0.24
CA ARG A 59 -13.61 16.55 0.49
C ARG A 59 -12.25 16.43 1.17
N LEU A 60 -11.96 15.29 1.81
CA LEU A 60 -10.66 15.04 2.45
C LEU A 60 -9.54 14.93 1.41
N GLU A 61 -9.77 14.26 0.29
CA GLU A 61 -8.80 14.17 -0.80
C GLU A 61 -8.49 15.56 -1.36
N GLN A 62 -9.52 16.38 -1.61
CA GLN A 62 -9.32 17.74 -2.12
C GLN A 62 -8.57 18.63 -1.11
N ALA A 63 -8.88 18.52 0.17
CA ALA A 63 -8.17 19.26 1.21
C ALA A 63 -6.69 18.87 1.28
N ILE A 64 -6.38 17.57 1.14
CA ILE A 64 -4.99 17.09 1.07
C ILE A 64 -4.30 17.64 -0.17
N LEU A 65 -4.93 17.58 -1.35
CA LEU A 65 -4.35 18.07 -2.60
C LEU A 65 -4.05 19.56 -2.52
N THR A 66 -4.99 20.37 -1.99
CA THR A 66 -4.78 21.80 -1.78
C THR A 66 -3.60 22.07 -0.83
N ALA A 67 -3.50 21.32 0.27
CA ALA A 67 -2.37 21.48 1.19
C ALA A 67 -1.02 21.04 0.58
N LEU A 68 -1.04 20.08 -0.35
CA LEU A 68 0.17 19.64 -1.07
C LEU A 68 0.70 20.72 -2.03
N ASP A 69 -0.16 21.59 -2.56
CA ASP A 69 0.27 22.67 -3.45
C ASP A 69 1.15 23.72 -2.73
N ASP A 70 1.09 23.79 -1.40
CA ASP A 70 1.92 24.67 -0.57
C ASP A 70 3.26 24.02 -0.17
N VAL A 71 3.51 22.75 -0.49
CA VAL A 71 4.76 22.05 -0.15
C VAL A 71 5.87 22.47 -1.10
N GLN A 72 6.87 23.20 -0.58
CA GLN A 72 7.94 23.78 -1.40
C GLN A 72 9.04 22.78 -1.77
N VAL A 73 9.23 21.72 -0.99
CA VAL A 73 10.28 20.72 -1.20
C VAL A 73 9.77 19.58 -2.05
N LEU A 74 10.25 19.47 -3.29
CA LEU A 74 9.79 18.46 -4.27
C LEU A 74 9.82 17.02 -3.74
N ASN A 75 10.87 16.66 -2.99
CA ASN A 75 10.98 15.32 -2.42
C ASN A 75 9.93 15.06 -1.34
N GLU A 76 9.61 16.06 -0.53
CA GLU A 76 8.57 15.97 0.50
C GLU A 76 7.18 15.88 -0.14
N ASP A 77 6.89 16.72 -1.15
CA ASP A 77 5.66 16.65 -1.94
C ASP A 77 5.49 15.26 -2.56
N ARG A 78 6.54 14.73 -3.19
CA ARG A 78 6.51 13.39 -3.78
C ARG A 78 6.20 12.29 -2.75
N ILE A 79 6.77 12.35 -1.56
CA ILE A 79 6.50 11.40 -0.47
C ILE A 79 5.03 11.50 -0.04
N LEU A 80 4.53 12.71 0.22
CA LEU A 80 3.18 12.94 0.72
C LEU A 80 2.11 12.55 -0.31
N ARG A 81 2.31 12.89 -1.59
CA ARG A 81 1.42 12.43 -2.70
C ARG A 81 1.41 10.91 -2.78
N ARG A 82 2.56 10.26 -2.59
CA ARG A 82 2.62 8.80 -2.62
C ARG A 82 1.86 8.15 -1.45
N TYR A 83 1.82 8.78 -0.28
CA TYR A 83 0.93 8.34 0.81
C TYR A 83 -0.55 8.42 0.42
N LEU A 84 -0.97 9.51 -0.21
CA LEU A 84 -2.33 9.65 -0.71
C LEU A 84 -2.65 8.55 -1.74
N ASP A 85 -1.76 8.33 -2.71
CA ASP A 85 -1.92 7.27 -3.71
C ASP A 85 -2.08 5.89 -3.06
N LEU A 86 -1.26 5.56 -2.05
CA LEU A 86 -1.35 4.28 -1.35
C LEU A 86 -2.67 4.12 -0.58
N ILE A 87 -3.15 5.17 0.07
CA ILE A 87 -4.45 5.14 0.75
C ILE A 87 -5.56 4.91 -0.28
N LYS A 88 -5.52 5.59 -1.42
CA LYS A 88 -6.49 5.43 -2.53
C LYS A 88 -6.41 4.04 -3.16
N ALA A 89 -5.20 3.51 -3.35
CA ALA A 89 -4.96 2.19 -3.91
C ALA A 89 -5.32 1.04 -2.95
N THR A 90 -5.45 1.31 -1.65
CA THR A 90 -5.82 0.30 -0.66
C THR A 90 -7.28 -0.11 -0.83
N LEU A 91 -7.50 -1.39 -1.15
CA LEU A 91 -8.84 -1.97 -1.31
C LEU A 91 -9.39 -2.52 0.00
N ARG A 92 -8.53 -3.13 0.82
CA ARG A 92 -8.88 -3.76 2.11
C ARG A 92 -7.70 -3.74 3.06
N THR A 93 -8.01 -3.74 4.36
CA THR A 93 -7.03 -3.88 5.44
C THR A 93 -7.66 -4.61 6.63
N ASN A 94 -6.83 -5.25 7.44
CA ASN A 94 -7.23 -5.82 8.72
C ASN A 94 -7.05 -4.85 9.90
N PHE A 95 -6.75 -3.58 9.65
CA PHE A 95 -6.39 -2.59 10.68
C PHE A 95 -7.42 -2.49 11.80
N TYR A 96 -8.71 -2.62 11.46
CA TYR A 96 -9.81 -2.56 12.43
C TYR A 96 -10.37 -3.93 12.83
N GLN A 97 -9.72 -5.02 12.42
CA GLN A 97 -10.14 -6.37 12.79
C GLN A 97 -9.45 -6.80 14.08
N PRO A 98 -10.19 -7.05 15.17
CA PRO A 98 -9.61 -7.59 16.38
C PRO A 98 -9.11 -9.04 16.15
N ASP A 99 -8.25 -9.50 17.03
CA ASP A 99 -7.90 -10.91 17.14
C ASP A 99 -9.02 -11.73 17.84
N ALA A 100 -8.76 -12.99 18.11
CA ALA A 100 -9.72 -13.89 18.77
C ALA A 100 -10.07 -13.44 20.22
N ASN A 101 -9.22 -12.61 20.84
CA ASN A 101 -9.39 -12.11 22.19
C ASN A 101 -9.97 -10.67 22.22
N GLY A 102 -10.36 -10.12 21.07
CA GLY A 102 -10.83 -8.74 20.94
C GLY A 102 -9.74 -7.68 20.98
N GLN A 103 -8.46 -8.08 20.96
CA GLN A 103 -7.31 -7.18 21.00
C GLN A 103 -6.89 -6.76 19.57
N ASN A 104 -6.17 -5.65 19.48
CA ASN A 104 -5.58 -5.24 18.21
C ASN A 104 -4.56 -6.28 17.73
N ARG A 105 -4.61 -6.63 16.44
CA ARG A 105 -3.65 -7.56 15.85
C ARG A 105 -2.23 -6.99 15.89
N SER A 106 -1.25 -7.87 16.07
CA SER A 106 0.19 -7.53 16.09
C SER A 106 0.76 -7.28 14.68
N TYR A 107 -0.06 -7.41 13.64
CA TYR A 107 0.34 -7.18 12.25
C TYR A 107 -0.77 -6.49 11.46
N PHE A 108 -0.38 -5.76 10.42
CA PHE A 108 -1.29 -5.14 9.47
C PHE A 108 -1.13 -5.79 8.11
N SER A 109 -2.24 -5.95 7.40
CA SER A 109 -2.24 -6.35 6.01
C SER A 109 -3.03 -5.35 5.17
N PHE A 110 -2.51 -5.07 3.97
CA PHE A 110 -3.13 -4.18 3.00
C PHE A 110 -3.24 -4.91 1.68
N LYS A 111 -4.41 -4.89 1.08
CA LYS A 111 -4.59 -5.33 -0.30
C LYS A 111 -4.68 -4.10 -1.18
N PHE A 112 -3.78 -3.98 -2.12
CA PHE A 112 -3.72 -2.87 -3.07
C PHE A 112 -4.30 -3.23 -4.44
N ASN A 113 -4.81 -2.20 -5.12
CA ASN A 113 -4.88 -2.14 -6.57
C ASN A 113 -3.59 -1.47 -7.08
N PRO A 114 -2.60 -2.24 -7.58
CA PRO A 114 -1.31 -1.67 -7.96
C PRO A 114 -1.38 -0.70 -9.14
N HIS A 115 -2.44 -0.78 -9.96
CA HIS A 115 -2.63 0.12 -11.11
C HIS A 115 -2.93 1.57 -10.70
N LEU A 116 -3.30 1.79 -9.43
CA LEU A 116 -3.49 3.13 -8.86
C LEU A 116 -2.23 3.68 -8.18
N ILE A 117 -1.13 2.92 -8.16
CA ILE A 117 0.14 3.35 -7.58
C ILE A 117 1.08 3.73 -8.72
N PRO A 118 1.40 5.04 -8.88
CA PRO A 118 2.29 5.49 -9.93
C PRO A 118 3.71 4.90 -9.81
N GLU A 119 4.39 4.74 -10.94
CA GLU A 119 5.81 4.37 -11.02
C GLU A 119 6.18 3.01 -10.39
N LEU A 120 5.22 2.09 -10.23
CA LEU A 120 5.54 0.74 -9.77
C LEU A 120 6.46 0.01 -10.74
N PRO A 121 7.49 -0.71 -10.22
CA PRO A 121 8.33 -1.57 -11.05
C PRO A 121 7.51 -2.61 -11.81
N LYS A 122 7.76 -2.70 -13.11
CA LYS A 122 7.08 -3.66 -14.01
C LYS A 122 7.64 -5.08 -13.89
N PRO A 123 6.80 -6.11 -14.13
CA PRO A 123 5.37 -6.05 -14.47
C PRO A 123 4.51 -5.67 -13.27
N VAL A 124 3.42 -4.91 -13.51
CA VAL A 124 2.48 -4.50 -12.45
C VAL A 124 1.54 -5.67 -12.15
N PRO A 125 1.43 -6.12 -10.89
CA PRO A 125 0.50 -7.17 -10.50
C PRO A 125 -0.96 -6.74 -10.67
N LYS A 126 -1.87 -7.71 -10.83
CA LYS A 126 -3.32 -7.45 -10.78
C LYS A 126 -3.77 -7.03 -9.37
N PHE A 127 -3.23 -7.68 -8.34
CA PHE A 127 -3.39 -7.33 -6.95
C PHE A 127 -2.08 -7.55 -6.21
N GLU A 128 -1.86 -6.76 -5.18
CA GLU A 128 -0.73 -6.92 -4.27
C GLU A 128 -1.22 -6.90 -2.83
N ILE A 129 -0.66 -7.78 -2.00
CA ILE A 129 -0.90 -7.78 -0.56
C ILE A 129 0.43 -7.51 0.11
N PHE A 130 0.46 -6.53 0.98
CA PHE A 130 1.59 -6.23 1.85
C PHE A 130 1.21 -6.52 3.31
N VAL A 131 2.07 -7.25 3.99
CA VAL A 131 1.94 -7.54 5.42
C VAL A 131 3.09 -6.86 6.16
N TYR A 132 2.75 -6.19 7.23
CA TYR A 132 3.68 -5.48 8.08
C TYR A 132 3.49 -5.86 9.54
N SER A 133 4.58 -6.21 10.20
CA SER A 133 4.72 -6.23 11.66
C SER A 133 6.13 -5.74 12.05
N PRO A 134 6.37 -5.41 13.32
CA PRO A 134 7.73 -5.09 13.79
C PRO A 134 8.75 -6.24 13.63
N ARG A 135 8.28 -7.48 13.45
CA ARG A 135 9.11 -8.69 13.39
C ARG A 135 9.32 -9.22 11.97
N VAL A 136 8.32 -9.02 11.10
CA VAL A 136 8.34 -9.59 9.76
C VAL A 136 7.50 -8.75 8.82
N GLU A 137 7.94 -8.67 7.57
CA GLU A 137 7.21 -8.09 6.46
C GLU A 137 7.04 -9.13 5.36
N GLY A 138 6.04 -8.95 4.52
CA GLY A 138 5.81 -9.85 3.39
C GLY A 138 5.03 -9.20 2.27
N VAL A 139 5.22 -9.70 1.05
CA VAL A 139 4.41 -9.35 -0.12
C VAL A 139 3.84 -10.60 -0.77
N HIS A 140 2.64 -10.47 -1.32
CA HIS A 140 2.06 -11.44 -2.24
C HIS A 140 1.68 -10.71 -3.53
N LEU A 141 2.37 -11.04 -4.62
CA LEU A 141 2.13 -10.47 -5.94
C LEU A 141 1.22 -11.42 -6.73
N ARG A 142 0.03 -10.96 -7.08
CA ARG A 142 -0.96 -11.76 -7.80
C ARG A 142 -1.17 -11.21 -9.21
N PHE A 143 -0.85 -11.98 -10.23
CA PHE A 143 -0.93 -11.58 -11.65
C PHE A 143 -2.17 -12.10 -12.37
N GLY A 144 -2.78 -13.18 -11.90
CA GLY A 144 -3.97 -13.79 -12.49
C GLY A 144 -5.17 -13.86 -11.55
N ASN A 145 -6.29 -14.36 -12.07
CA ASN A 145 -7.51 -14.60 -11.28
C ASN A 145 -7.31 -15.77 -10.29
N VAL A 146 -6.47 -16.72 -10.65
CA VAL A 146 -6.12 -17.86 -9.80
C VAL A 146 -4.81 -17.55 -9.08
N ALA A 147 -4.84 -17.64 -7.75
CA ALA A 147 -3.63 -17.51 -6.94
C ALA A 147 -2.84 -18.82 -7.00
N ARG A 148 -1.55 -18.73 -7.32
CA ARG A 148 -0.61 -19.85 -7.27
C ARG A 148 0.81 -19.33 -7.10
N GLY A 149 1.67 -20.17 -6.58
CA GLY A 149 3.06 -19.81 -6.32
C GLY A 149 3.62 -20.63 -5.18
N GLY A 150 4.72 -20.15 -4.61
CA GLY A 150 5.38 -20.73 -3.47
C GLY A 150 5.69 -19.65 -2.43
N LEU A 151 6.32 -20.06 -1.34
CA LEU A 151 6.87 -19.18 -0.33
C LEU A 151 8.37 -19.00 -0.58
N ARG A 152 8.84 -17.78 -0.40
CA ARG A 152 10.25 -17.43 -0.43
C ARG A 152 10.58 -16.64 0.84
N TRP A 153 11.52 -17.14 1.62
CA TRP A 153 12.17 -16.35 2.66
C TRP A 153 13.30 -15.53 2.03
N SER A 154 13.44 -14.28 2.46
CA SER A 154 14.48 -13.37 1.96
C SER A 154 15.13 -12.63 3.12
N ASP A 155 16.45 -12.52 3.09
CA ASP A 155 17.25 -11.70 4.01
C ASP A 155 17.35 -10.24 3.53
N ARG A 156 16.75 -9.92 2.40
CA ARG A 156 16.77 -8.59 1.78
C ARG A 156 15.67 -7.70 2.35
N GLU A 157 15.83 -7.23 3.57
CA GLU A 157 14.82 -6.41 4.27
C GLU A 157 14.39 -5.17 3.47
N GLU A 158 15.29 -4.60 2.67
CA GLU A 158 15.04 -3.35 1.96
C GLU A 158 14.32 -3.52 0.64
N ASP A 159 14.48 -4.65 -0.04
CA ASP A 159 13.96 -4.84 -1.39
C ASP A 159 13.51 -6.28 -1.71
N PHE A 160 13.05 -7.04 -0.72
CA PHE A 160 12.55 -8.40 -0.94
C PHE A 160 11.40 -8.45 -1.97
N ARG A 161 10.62 -7.39 -2.10
CA ARG A 161 9.61 -7.27 -3.15
C ARG A 161 10.21 -7.39 -4.55
N THR A 162 11.38 -6.81 -4.75
CA THR A 162 12.10 -6.90 -6.04
C THR A 162 12.53 -8.34 -6.33
N GLU A 163 13.01 -9.06 -5.33
CA GLU A 163 13.33 -10.48 -5.47
C GLU A 163 12.09 -11.29 -5.87
N VAL A 164 10.97 -11.11 -5.16
CA VAL A 164 9.70 -11.79 -5.47
C VAL A 164 9.23 -11.44 -6.88
N LEU A 165 9.32 -10.17 -7.28
CA LEU A 165 8.94 -9.72 -8.63
C LEU A 165 9.80 -10.40 -9.71
N GLY A 166 11.10 -10.57 -9.46
CA GLY A 166 12.02 -11.29 -10.35
C GLY A 166 11.61 -12.76 -10.55
N LEU A 167 11.26 -13.45 -9.47
CA LEU A 167 10.77 -14.82 -9.51
C LEU A 167 9.46 -14.94 -10.29
N VAL A 168 8.53 -14.01 -10.09
CA VAL A 168 7.24 -14.00 -10.80
C VAL A 168 7.43 -13.75 -12.30
N LYS A 169 8.34 -12.84 -12.68
CA LYS A 169 8.68 -12.60 -14.10
C LYS A 169 9.05 -13.91 -14.81
N ALA A 170 9.94 -14.70 -14.20
CA ALA A 170 10.34 -15.98 -14.74
C ALA A 170 9.16 -16.97 -14.87
N GLN A 171 8.27 -16.99 -13.88
CA GLN A 171 7.09 -17.86 -13.90
C GLN A 171 6.05 -17.43 -14.94
N GLN A 172 5.88 -16.15 -15.19
CA GLN A 172 4.97 -15.66 -16.23
C GLN A 172 5.40 -16.11 -17.62
N VAL A 173 6.67 -15.94 -17.97
CA VAL A 173 7.22 -16.36 -19.27
C VAL A 173 7.07 -17.87 -19.44
N LYS A 174 7.41 -18.65 -18.43
CA LYS A 174 7.31 -20.10 -18.45
C LYS A 174 5.88 -20.62 -18.64
N ASN A 175 4.89 -19.91 -18.10
CA ASN A 175 3.49 -20.32 -18.14
C ASN A 175 2.71 -19.77 -19.33
N SER A 176 3.15 -18.69 -19.94
CA SER A 176 2.47 -18.07 -21.11
C SER A 176 2.51 -18.95 -22.37
N VAL A 177 3.50 -19.83 -22.45
CA VAL A 177 3.70 -20.72 -23.62
C VAL A 177 2.93 -22.04 -23.48
N ILE A 178 2.61 -22.46 -22.27
CA ILE A 178 2.14 -23.84 -22.02
C ILE A 178 0.69 -23.90 -21.52
N VAL A 179 0.20 -22.88 -20.81
CA VAL A 179 -1.10 -22.95 -20.14
C VAL A 179 -1.81 -21.60 -20.18
N PRO A 180 -3.08 -21.54 -20.61
CA PRO A 180 -3.90 -20.33 -20.53
C PRO A 180 -3.98 -19.78 -19.10
N VAL A 181 -4.16 -18.47 -18.97
CA VAL A 181 -4.34 -17.82 -17.65
C VAL A 181 -5.54 -18.47 -16.94
N GLY A 182 -5.29 -19.03 -15.79
CA GLY A 182 -6.32 -19.69 -14.98
C GLY A 182 -6.49 -21.20 -15.20
N ALA A 183 -5.73 -21.82 -16.11
CA ALA A 183 -5.87 -23.22 -16.46
C ALA A 183 -4.98 -24.19 -15.68
N LYS A 184 -4.71 -23.95 -14.42
CA LYS A 184 -4.02 -24.92 -13.54
C LYS A 184 -4.75 -25.07 -12.23
#